data_bbcbeddfdfd03ab2e8dabd42ce56e0e0
#
_entry.id   bbcbeddfdfd03ab2e8dabd42ce56e0e0
#
_cell.length_a   1.000
_cell.length_b   1.000
_cell.length_c   1.000
_cell.angle_alpha   90.00
_cell.angle_beta   90.00
_cell.angle_gamma   90.00
#
_symmetry.space_group_name_H-M   'P 1'
#
loop_
_entity.id
_entity.type
_entity.pdbx_description
1 polymer ?
#
loop_
_entity_poly.entity_id
_entity_poly.type
_entity_poly.pdbx_seq_one_letter_code
_entity_poly.pdbx_strand_id
1 'polypeptide(L)'
;MMMSMSMSMSQIVGFGVKHGSSWRGSCYVSSSLSIPPAVVDDTVNGQLSLRQEIRLGLPSKGRMSADTLDLLKNCQLSVKQVNPRQYVAEIPELSNFEVWFQRPKDIVRKLVSGDLDLGIVGLDTFSEHGQGNEDLIIVHEALDYGDCRLSLAIPRYGIFESINSIKELAKMPQWTENKPLRVATGFTYLGPKFMEENGLKYVTFSTADGALEAAPAMGIADAILDLVSSGTTLRENNLKEIEGGVVLESQAVLVASRKSLVQRKGALETTHEILERLEAHLRAIGQFQVTANMRGNSAEELAERVLSQPSLCGLQGPTISPVFRKGDDGKAVVDYYAIVVCVPKKALYKSMRQLRAIGGSGVLVSPLTYIFDEETPRWRQLLSKLGM
;
A
#
# COMPACT_ATOMS: atom_id res chain seq x y z
N MET A 1 32.25 14.90 -47.36
CA MET A 1 32.80 13.56 -47.57
C MET A 1 31.74 12.62 -47.03
N MET A 2 30.66 12.37 -47.76
CA MET A 2 30.37 11.40 -48.85
C MET A 2 30.81 9.99 -48.48
N MET A 3 29.81 9.12 -48.31
CA MET A 3 29.44 7.82 -48.91
C MET A 3 28.48 7.10 -47.95
N SER A 4 27.18 6.91 -48.13
CA SER A 4 26.35 6.41 -49.23
C SER A 4 26.74 4.99 -49.72
N MET A 5 25.84 4.04 -49.47
CA MET A 5 25.44 2.85 -50.23
C MET A 5 24.50 2.00 -49.37
N SER A 6 23.22 1.82 -49.55
CA SER A 6 22.28 1.50 -50.64
C SER A 6 22.35 0.05 -51.14
N MET A 7 21.15 -0.55 -51.15
CA MET A 7 20.64 -1.66 -51.98
C MET A 7 20.90 -3.11 -51.49
N SER A 8 20.03 -4.11 -51.65
CA SER A 8 18.95 -4.28 -52.63
C SER A 8 18.00 -5.44 -52.27
N MET A 9 16.82 -5.33 -52.77
CA MET A 9 15.68 -6.21 -52.99
C MET A 9 15.95 -7.53 -53.77
N SER A 10 14.92 -8.36 -53.65
CA SER A 10 14.33 -9.32 -54.66
C SER A 10 14.69 -10.79 -54.44
N GLN A 11 13.84 -11.82 -54.63
CA GLN A 11 12.65 -12.08 -55.46
C GLN A 11 11.92 -13.32 -54.93
N ILE A 12 10.69 -13.39 -54.83
CA ILE A 12 9.53 -14.04 -55.46
C ILE A 12 9.87 -15.19 -56.46
N VAL A 13 9.24 -16.36 -56.23
CA VAL A 13 8.69 -17.37 -57.18
C VAL A 13 8.17 -18.52 -56.28
N GLY A 14 6.98 -19.10 -56.25
CA GLY A 14 5.88 -19.18 -57.15
C GLY A 14 5.53 -20.63 -57.46
N PHE A 15 4.30 -21.07 -57.16
CA PHE A 15 3.55 -22.19 -57.70
C PHE A 15 3.87 -23.67 -57.36
N GLY A 16 2.79 -24.38 -57.02
CA GLY A 16 2.68 -25.81 -57.18
C GLY A 16 1.60 -26.52 -56.34
N VAL A 17 0.35 -26.43 -56.80
CA VAL A 17 -0.75 -27.33 -56.34
C VAL A 17 -0.54 -28.74 -56.88
N LYS A 18 -0.72 -29.80 -56.06
CA LYS A 18 -1.26 -31.08 -56.52
C LYS A 18 -1.95 -31.85 -55.35
N HIS A 19 -3.10 -32.37 -55.70
CA HIS A 19 -4.00 -33.25 -54.99
C HIS A 19 -3.39 -34.61 -54.63
N GLY A 20 -3.90 -35.23 -53.55
CA GLY A 20 -4.14 -36.68 -53.58
C GLY A 20 -3.95 -37.45 -52.27
N SER A 21 -5.08 -37.98 -51.79
CA SER A 21 -5.28 -39.26 -51.09
C SER A 21 -5.01 -39.37 -49.58
N SER A 22 -6.08 -39.42 -48.84
CA SER A 22 -6.54 -40.42 -47.84
C SER A 22 -5.48 -41.31 -47.17
N TRP A 23 -5.31 -41.09 -45.86
CA TRP A 23 -5.09 -42.18 -44.92
C TRP A 23 -5.78 -41.91 -43.60
N ARG A 24 -6.66 -42.88 -43.20
CA ARG A 24 -7.30 -42.88 -41.87
C ARG A 24 -6.28 -43.41 -40.86
N GLY A 25 -6.05 -42.65 -39.80
CA GLY A 25 -5.33 -43.10 -38.63
C GLY A 25 -5.99 -42.51 -37.39
N SER A 26 -6.80 -43.30 -36.74
CA SER A 26 -7.43 -42.99 -35.45
C SER A 26 -6.35 -43.05 -34.38
N CYS A 27 -6.01 -41.90 -33.80
CA CYS A 27 -5.34 -41.83 -32.50
C CYS A 27 -6.24 -41.07 -31.54
N TYR A 28 -6.95 -41.83 -30.70
CA TYR A 28 -7.58 -41.30 -29.51
C TYR A 28 -6.48 -40.88 -28.53
N VAL A 29 -6.23 -39.59 -28.39
CA VAL A 29 -5.58 -39.02 -27.22
C VAL A 29 -6.68 -38.39 -26.39
N SER A 30 -7.11 -39.13 -25.40
CA SER A 30 -7.98 -38.62 -24.31
C SER A 30 -7.12 -37.72 -23.43
N SER A 31 -7.11 -36.41 -23.72
CA SER A 31 -6.70 -35.40 -22.77
C SER A 31 -7.94 -35.00 -22.01
N SER A 32 -8.15 -35.57 -20.85
CA SER A 32 -9.08 -35.06 -19.85
C SER A 32 -8.58 -33.71 -19.35
N LEU A 33 -9.03 -32.65 -20.01
CA LEU A 33 -9.03 -31.31 -19.42
C LEU A 33 -10.02 -31.35 -18.26
N SER A 34 -9.53 -31.53 -17.06
CA SER A 34 -10.29 -31.24 -15.85
C SER A 34 -10.55 -29.76 -15.82
N ILE A 35 -11.76 -29.36 -16.21
CA ILE A 35 -12.33 -28.06 -15.93
C ILE A 35 -12.40 -27.99 -14.40
N PRO A 36 -11.78 -26.97 -13.73
CA PRO A 36 -12.00 -26.81 -12.31
C PRO A 36 -13.51 -26.59 -12.08
N PRO A 37 -14.09 -27.21 -11.05
CA PRO A 37 -15.52 -27.09 -10.79
C PRO A 37 -15.89 -25.61 -10.64
N ALA A 38 -16.99 -25.23 -11.27
CA ALA A 38 -17.59 -23.92 -11.07
C ALA A 38 -17.73 -23.71 -9.57
N VAL A 39 -17.25 -22.55 -9.10
CA VAL A 39 -17.42 -22.13 -7.71
C VAL A 39 -18.92 -22.06 -7.44
N VAL A 40 -19.44 -23.07 -6.76
CA VAL A 40 -20.79 -23.06 -6.21
C VAL A 40 -20.76 -22.06 -5.08
N ASP A 41 -21.72 -21.14 -5.08
CA ASP A 41 -21.91 -20.15 -4.05
C ASP A 41 -22.33 -20.86 -2.74
N ASP A 42 -21.34 -21.15 -1.87
CA ASP A 42 -21.51 -21.88 -0.61
C ASP A 42 -21.94 -20.98 0.56
N THR A 43 -22.43 -19.77 0.28
CA THR A 43 -22.95 -18.89 1.32
C THR A 43 -24.41 -19.13 1.64
N VAL A 44 -24.71 -20.29 2.19
CA VAL A 44 -25.99 -20.55 2.88
C VAL A 44 -25.73 -20.57 4.38
N ASN A 45 -26.25 -19.57 5.10
CA ASN A 45 -26.32 -19.46 6.58
C ASN A 45 -25.11 -18.91 7.34
N GLY A 46 -24.36 -17.94 6.83
CA GLY A 46 -23.34 -17.23 7.67
C GLY A 46 -22.17 -18.09 8.16
N GLN A 47 -22.02 -19.31 7.66
CA GLN A 47 -20.87 -20.16 7.89
C GLN A 47 -19.79 -19.89 6.84
N LEU A 48 -18.53 -19.78 7.28
CA LEU A 48 -17.38 -19.71 6.36
C LEU A 48 -17.28 -20.99 5.52
N SER A 49 -16.81 -20.86 4.27
CA SER A 49 -16.50 -22.01 3.44
C SER A 49 -15.52 -22.96 4.14
N LEU A 50 -15.67 -24.26 3.93
CA LEU A 50 -14.83 -25.31 4.56
C LEU A 50 -13.38 -25.36 4.03
N ARG A 51 -12.96 -24.40 3.19
CA ARG A 51 -11.59 -24.34 2.67
C ARG A 51 -10.57 -24.21 3.80
N GLN A 52 -9.38 -24.79 3.60
CA GLN A 52 -8.28 -24.74 4.57
C GLN A 52 -7.32 -23.58 4.28
N GLU A 53 -7.23 -23.16 3.02
CA GLU A 53 -6.32 -22.12 2.56
C GLU A 53 -6.75 -20.75 3.07
N ILE A 54 -5.77 -19.97 3.54
CA ILE A 54 -5.94 -18.57 3.88
C ILE A 54 -5.72 -17.74 2.61
N ARG A 55 -6.60 -16.81 2.32
CA ARG A 55 -6.59 -16.03 1.08
C ARG A 55 -6.37 -14.55 1.32
N LEU A 56 -5.33 -14.02 0.66
CA LEU A 56 -5.02 -12.59 0.62
C LEU A 56 -5.44 -12.00 -0.72
N GLY A 57 -6.32 -11.01 -0.70
CA GLY A 57 -6.68 -10.20 -1.87
C GLY A 57 -5.67 -9.09 -2.11
N LEU A 58 -5.11 -9.02 -3.32
CA LEU A 58 -4.23 -7.93 -3.73
C LEU A 58 -4.77 -7.18 -4.96
N PRO A 59 -4.48 -5.88 -5.10
CA PRO A 59 -4.85 -5.12 -6.29
C PRO A 59 -4.23 -5.71 -7.56
N SER A 60 -5.05 -5.95 -8.60
CA SER A 60 -4.62 -6.64 -9.81
C SER A 60 -3.94 -5.74 -10.84
N LYS A 61 -4.04 -4.41 -10.74
CA LYS A 61 -3.56 -3.44 -11.73
C LYS A 61 -3.22 -2.08 -11.10
N GLY A 62 -2.46 -1.29 -11.88
CA GLY A 62 -2.14 0.09 -11.54
C GLY A 62 -0.96 0.22 -10.58
N ARG A 63 -0.69 1.46 -10.16
CA ARG A 63 0.43 1.80 -9.26
C ARG A 63 0.31 1.06 -7.94
N MET A 64 -0.86 1.04 -7.33
CA MET A 64 -1.09 0.35 -6.07
C MET A 64 -0.70 -1.14 -6.12
N SER A 65 -0.92 -1.83 -7.27
CA SER A 65 -0.47 -3.23 -7.43
C SER A 65 1.05 -3.37 -7.37
N ALA A 66 1.79 -2.48 -8.05
CA ALA A 66 3.24 -2.51 -8.06
C ALA A 66 3.80 -2.20 -6.66
N ASP A 67 3.32 -1.12 -6.04
CA ASP A 67 3.76 -0.70 -4.70
C ASP A 67 3.46 -1.78 -3.64
N THR A 68 2.31 -2.47 -3.75
CA THR A 68 1.96 -3.61 -2.88
C THR A 68 2.94 -4.76 -3.01
N LEU A 69 3.27 -5.15 -4.25
CA LEU A 69 4.20 -6.25 -4.49
C LEU A 69 5.62 -5.90 -4.02
N ASP A 70 6.05 -4.66 -4.22
CA ASP A 70 7.34 -4.17 -3.74
C ASP A 70 7.39 -4.14 -2.20
N LEU A 71 6.34 -3.68 -1.53
CA LEU A 71 6.25 -3.73 -0.07
C LEU A 71 6.35 -5.18 0.44
N LEU A 72 5.53 -6.09 -0.07
CA LEU A 72 5.54 -7.49 0.34
C LEU A 72 6.91 -8.13 0.12
N LYS A 73 7.53 -7.89 -1.03
CA LYS A 73 8.90 -8.36 -1.32
C LYS A 73 9.91 -7.84 -0.30
N ASN A 74 9.84 -6.56 0.06
CA ASN A 74 10.72 -5.95 1.04
C ASN A 74 10.47 -6.52 2.46
N CYS A 75 9.27 -7.03 2.73
CA CYS A 75 8.92 -7.72 3.98
C CYS A 75 9.23 -9.23 3.95
N GLN A 76 10.00 -9.71 2.98
CA GLN A 76 10.29 -11.15 2.79
C GLN A 76 9.01 -12.00 2.57
N LEU A 77 8.02 -11.43 1.90
CA LEU A 77 6.76 -12.08 1.52
C LEU A 77 6.62 -11.99 -0.01
N SER A 78 7.56 -12.61 -0.73
CA SER A 78 7.61 -12.51 -2.19
C SER A 78 6.48 -13.26 -2.86
N VAL A 79 5.60 -12.52 -3.55
CA VAL A 79 4.50 -13.11 -4.32
C VAL A 79 5.04 -13.77 -5.59
N LYS A 80 4.84 -15.08 -5.74
CA LYS A 80 5.24 -15.87 -6.90
C LYS A 80 4.02 -16.26 -7.73
N GLN A 81 3.95 -15.73 -8.93
CA GLN A 81 2.91 -16.03 -9.90
C GLN A 81 3.48 -16.96 -10.98
N VAL A 82 2.91 -18.15 -11.11
CA VAL A 82 3.37 -19.15 -12.09
C VAL A 82 3.12 -18.68 -13.53
N ASN A 83 1.97 -18.04 -13.75
CA ASN A 83 1.60 -17.48 -15.05
C ASN A 83 1.01 -16.07 -14.87
N PRO A 84 1.56 -15.03 -15.52
CA PRO A 84 1.08 -13.65 -15.40
C PRO A 84 -0.40 -13.42 -15.80
N ARG A 85 -1.02 -14.39 -16.46
CA ARG A 85 -2.46 -14.34 -16.82
C ARG A 85 -3.37 -14.99 -15.77
N GLN A 86 -2.82 -15.69 -14.80
CA GLN A 86 -3.58 -16.25 -13.70
C GLN A 86 -3.81 -15.18 -12.62
N TYR A 87 -4.96 -15.26 -11.97
CA TYR A 87 -5.30 -14.35 -10.88
C TYR A 87 -4.91 -14.90 -9.50
N VAL A 88 -4.26 -16.06 -9.48
CA VAL A 88 -3.79 -16.74 -8.27
C VAL A 88 -2.27 -16.75 -8.25
N ALA A 89 -1.70 -16.57 -7.08
CA ALA A 89 -0.27 -16.65 -6.79
C ALA A 89 -0.07 -17.23 -5.38
N GLU A 90 1.18 -17.49 -5.03
CA GLU A 90 1.57 -18.00 -3.72
C GLU A 90 2.64 -17.10 -3.08
N ILE A 91 2.73 -17.18 -1.76
CA ILE A 91 3.86 -16.68 -0.98
C ILE A 91 4.50 -17.93 -0.35
N PRO A 92 5.64 -18.43 -0.87
CA PRO A 92 6.23 -19.70 -0.43
C PRO A 92 6.62 -19.74 1.05
N GLU A 93 6.82 -18.57 1.64
CA GLU A 93 7.15 -18.41 3.04
C GLU A 93 5.97 -18.72 3.98
N LEU A 94 4.72 -18.69 3.46
CA LEU A 94 3.50 -18.92 4.23
C LEU A 94 2.82 -20.23 3.81
N SER A 95 2.60 -21.12 4.76
CA SER A 95 1.94 -22.41 4.51
C SER A 95 0.44 -22.27 4.35
N ASN A 96 -0.17 -23.02 3.43
CA ASN A 96 -1.62 -22.98 3.16
C ASN A 96 -2.15 -21.58 2.85
N PHE A 97 -1.40 -20.82 2.08
CA PHE A 97 -1.68 -19.42 1.80
C PHE A 97 -1.75 -19.15 0.30
N GLU A 98 -2.84 -18.53 -0.13
CA GLU A 98 -3.08 -18.14 -1.53
C GLU A 98 -3.18 -16.62 -1.66
N VAL A 99 -2.62 -16.08 -2.74
CA VAL A 99 -2.78 -14.69 -3.13
C VAL A 99 -3.74 -14.60 -4.31
N TRP A 100 -4.73 -13.73 -4.22
CA TRP A 100 -5.73 -13.51 -5.26
C TRP A 100 -5.71 -12.07 -5.76
N PHE A 101 -5.37 -11.89 -7.05
CA PHE A 101 -5.39 -10.58 -7.69
C PHE A 101 -6.81 -10.19 -8.06
N GLN A 102 -7.32 -9.11 -7.48
CA GLN A 102 -8.69 -8.64 -7.64
C GLN A 102 -8.72 -7.12 -7.91
N ARG A 103 -9.84 -6.60 -8.34
CA ARG A 103 -10.10 -5.15 -8.30
C ARG A 103 -10.29 -4.72 -6.84
N PRO A 104 -9.84 -3.52 -6.42
CA PRO A 104 -9.94 -3.09 -5.02
C PRO A 104 -11.36 -3.24 -4.42
N LYS A 105 -12.40 -2.82 -5.15
CA LYS A 105 -13.80 -2.99 -4.71
C LYS A 105 -14.21 -4.44 -4.49
N ASP A 106 -13.71 -5.35 -5.32
CA ASP A 106 -14.04 -6.77 -5.22
C ASP A 106 -13.30 -7.42 -4.04
N ILE A 107 -12.11 -6.93 -3.67
CA ILE A 107 -11.41 -7.37 -2.44
C ILE A 107 -12.30 -7.11 -1.23
N VAL A 108 -12.82 -5.89 -1.07
CA VAL A 108 -13.67 -5.54 0.08
C VAL A 108 -14.94 -6.41 0.12
N ARG A 109 -15.62 -6.57 -1.02
CA ARG A 109 -16.82 -7.41 -1.12
C ARG A 109 -16.55 -8.86 -0.74
N LYS A 110 -15.42 -9.41 -1.19
CA LYS A 110 -15.00 -10.79 -0.91
C LYS A 110 -14.53 -11.00 0.54
N LEU A 111 -14.05 -9.96 1.20
CA LEU A 111 -13.80 -9.99 2.65
C LEU A 111 -15.12 -10.05 3.44
N VAL A 112 -16.14 -9.31 3.01
CA VAL A 112 -17.48 -9.35 3.62
C VAL A 112 -18.14 -10.73 3.42
N SER A 113 -18.04 -11.32 2.20
CA SER A 113 -18.59 -12.65 1.92
C SER A 113 -17.80 -13.81 2.55
N GLY A 114 -16.54 -13.56 3.01
CA GLY A 114 -15.66 -14.61 3.54
C GLY A 114 -14.92 -15.43 2.48
N ASP A 115 -14.95 -15.00 1.20
CA ASP A 115 -14.15 -15.59 0.11
C ASP A 115 -12.67 -15.25 0.23
N LEU A 116 -12.36 -14.09 0.81
CA LEU A 116 -11.04 -13.66 1.21
C LEU A 116 -10.98 -13.49 2.72
N ASP A 117 -9.81 -13.72 3.30
CA ASP A 117 -9.57 -13.57 4.74
C ASP A 117 -8.86 -12.27 5.07
N LEU A 118 -7.92 -11.89 4.18
CA LEU A 118 -7.12 -10.67 4.26
C LEU A 118 -7.18 -9.93 2.92
N GLY A 119 -6.91 -8.62 2.95
CA GLY A 119 -6.83 -7.83 1.73
C GLY A 119 -6.01 -6.55 1.91
N ILE A 120 -5.31 -6.12 0.86
CA ILE A 120 -4.68 -4.80 0.80
C ILE A 120 -5.46 -3.95 -0.20
N VAL A 121 -5.95 -2.82 0.28
CA VAL A 121 -6.78 -1.88 -0.51
C VAL A 121 -6.50 -0.44 -0.08
N GLY A 122 -6.97 0.56 -0.85
CA GLY A 122 -7.02 1.94 -0.38
C GLY A 122 -8.08 2.13 0.70
N LEU A 123 -7.81 2.98 1.68
CA LEU A 123 -8.77 3.32 2.73
C LEU A 123 -10.07 3.90 2.16
N ASP A 124 -9.97 4.65 1.06
CA ASP A 124 -11.11 5.17 0.29
C ASP A 124 -12.03 4.04 -0.19
N THR A 125 -11.47 3.03 -0.84
CA THR A 125 -12.20 1.86 -1.35
C THR A 125 -12.77 1.02 -0.21
N PHE A 126 -12.01 0.85 0.88
CA PHE A 126 -12.48 0.18 2.09
C PHE A 126 -13.68 0.90 2.69
N SER A 127 -13.61 2.23 2.83
CA SER A 127 -14.67 3.04 3.42
C SER A 127 -15.92 3.09 2.53
N GLU A 128 -15.76 3.20 1.21
CA GLU A 128 -16.86 3.23 0.24
C GLU A 128 -17.64 1.89 0.20
N HIS A 129 -16.93 0.77 0.19
CA HIS A 129 -17.56 -0.54 -0.01
C HIS A 129 -17.76 -1.35 1.27
N GLY A 130 -17.02 -1.04 2.33
CA GLY A 130 -17.21 -1.63 3.64
C GLY A 130 -18.38 -1.04 4.43
N GLN A 131 -18.67 0.25 4.20
CA GLN A 131 -19.85 0.96 4.75
C GLN A 131 -20.06 0.78 6.26
N GLY A 132 -18.96 0.69 7.02
CA GLY A 132 -19.01 0.47 8.47
C GLY A 132 -19.38 -0.96 8.89
N ASN A 133 -19.24 -1.95 8.01
CA ASN A 133 -19.49 -3.35 8.34
C ASN A 133 -18.55 -3.82 9.46
N GLU A 134 -19.11 -4.27 10.58
CA GLU A 134 -18.38 -4.70 11.77
C GLU A 134 -17.55 -5.99 11.56
N ASP A 135 -17.86 -6.77 10.50
CA ASP A 135 -17.08 -7.94 10.12
C ASP A 135 -15.75 -7.59 9.42
N LEU A 136 -15.53 -6.32 9.09
CA LEU A 136 -14.28 -5.84 8.51
C LEU A 136 -13.41 -5.12 9.55
N ILE A 137 -12.16 -5.55 9.68
CA ILE A 137 -11.20 -4.95 10.61
C ILE A 137 -9.99 -4.42 9.86
N ILE A 138 -9.61 -3.17 10.10
CA ILE A 138 -8.31 -2.65 9.70
C ILE A 138 -7.26 -3.22 10.65
N VAL A 139 -6.36 -4.04 10.09
CA VAL A 139 -5.22 -4.67 10.77
C VAL A 139 -4.04 -3.71 10.82
N HIS A 140 -3.76 -3.01 9.68
CA HIS A 140 -2.73 -1.99 9.59
C HIS A 140 -3.25 -0.79 8.80
N GLU A 141 -3.31 0.38 9.45
CA GLU A 141 -3.93 1.59 8.92
C GLU A 141 -3.06 2.42 7.98
N ALA A 142 -1.74 2.12 7.90
CA ALA A 142 -0.80 2.95 7.15
C ALA A 142 0.35 2.10 6.57
N LEU A 143 0.25 1.69 5.30
CA LEU A 143 1.30 0.93 4.63
C LEU A 143 2.33 1.81 3.91
N ASP A 144 2.29 3.14 4.13
CA ASP A 144 3.21 4.16 3.63
C ASP A 144 3.30 4.25 2.09
N TYR A 145 2.21 3.94 1.39
CA TYR A 145 2.08 4.17 -0.05
C TYR A 145 0.62 4.37 -0.47
N GLY A 146 0.43 4.90 -1.68
CA GLY A 146 -0.90 5.13 -2.26
C GLY A 146 -1.59 6.37 -1.71
N ASP A 147 -0.84 7.32 -1.13
CA ASP A 147 -1.38 8.53 -0.54
C ASP A 147 -2.20 9.35 -1.54
N CYS A 148 -3.44 9.61 -1.17
CA CYS A 148 -4.38 10.46 -1.88
C CYS A 148 -5.45 10.97 -0.90
N ARG A 149 -6.31 11.84 -1.37
CA ARG A 149 -7.50 12.27 -0.63
C ARG A 149 -8.72 12.23 -1.54
N LEU A 150 -9.83 11.81 -1.00
CA LEU A 150 -11.13 11.96 -1.64
C LEU A 150 -11.61 13.38 -1.38
N SER A 151 -11.76 14.18 -2.43
CA SER A 151 -12.02 15.61 -2.30
C SER A 151 -13.06 16.09 -3.29
N LEU A 152 -13.90 17.05 -2.81
CA LEU A 152 -14.81 17.79 -3.65
C LEU A 152 -14.03 18.88 -4.39
N ALA A 153 -14.16 18.89 -5.71
CA ALA A 153 -13.58 19.91 -6.56
C ALA A 153 -14.65 20.62 -7.41
N ILE A 154 -14.51 21.91 -7.55
CA ILE A 154 -15.41 22.81 -8.29
C ILE A 154 -14.63 23.58 -9.38
N PRO A 155 -15.31 24.11 -10.41
CA PRO A 155 -14.67 24.99 -11.39
C PRO A 155 -14.05 26.24 -10.76
N ARG A 156 -12.95 26.70 -11.37
CA ARG A 156 -12.29 27.97 -10.98
C ARG A 156 -12.96 29.20 -11.59
N TYR A 157 -14.04 29.05 -12.32
CA TYR A 157 -14.69 30.07 -13.13
C TYR A 157 -16.20 30.11 -12.90
N GLY A 158 -16.83 31.13 -13.45
CA GLY A 158 -18.28 31.30 -13.38
C GLY A 158 -18.78 31.55 -11.96
N ILE A 159 -19.89 30.89 -11.61
CA ILE A 159 -20.52 31.06 -10.28
C ILE A 159 -19.65 30.53 -9.12
N PHE A 160 -18.63 29.77 -9.40
CA PHE A 160 -17.73 29.16 -8.41
C PHE A 160 -16.45 29.95 -8.17
N GLU A 161 -16.19 31.02 -8.97
CA GLU A 161 -14.92 31.76 -8.90
C GLU A 161 -14.59 32.25 -7.49
N SER A 162 -15.57 32.81 -6.80
CA SER A 162 -15.46 33.36 -5.44
C SER A 162 -15.65 32.32 -4.32
N ILE A 163 -16.05 31.09 -4.65
CA ILE A 163 -16.31 30.04 -3.66
C ILE A 163 -15.00 29.35 -3.28
N ASN A 164 -14.63 29.37 -2.00
CA ASN A 164 -13.39 28.80 -1.48
C ASN A 164 -13.59 27.79 -0.36
N SER A 165 -14.82 27.61 0.11
CA SER A 165 -15.13 26.66 1.19
C SER A 165 -16.44 25.90 0.93
N ILE A 166 -16.56 24.71 1.54
CA ILE A 166 -17.80 23.92 1.51
C ILE A 166 -18.97 24.68 2.13
N LYS A 167 -18.70 25.49 3.14
CA LYS A 167 -19.72 26.33 3.80
C LYS A 167 -20.27 27.42 2.90
N GLU A 168 -19.43 28.02 2.06
CA GLU A 168 -19.84 28.97 1.03
C GLU A 168 -20.66 28.29 -0.05
N LEU A 169 -20.21 27.12 -0.53
CA LEU A 169 -20.93 26.32 -1.51
C LEU A 169 -22.33 25.93 -1.01
N ALA A 170 -22.46 25.50 0.25
CA ALA A 170 -23.74 25.12 0.85
C ALA A 170 -24.72 26.31 1.01
N LYS A 171 -24.21 27.53 1.11
CA LYS A 171 -25.03 28.77 1.26
C LYS A 171 -25.43 29.38 -0.09
N MET A 172 -24.98 28.86 -1.20
CA MET A 172 -25.33 29.41 -2.52
C MET A 172 -26.83 29.24 -2.80
N PRO A 173 -27.54 30.37 -3.06
CA PRO A 173 -29.01 30.37 -3.13
C PRO A 173 -29.60 29.68 -4.37
N GLN A 174 -28.78 29.35 -5.38
CA GLN A 174 -29.21 28.69 -6.60
C GLN A 174 -29.48 27.19 -6.43
N TRP A 175 -29.02 26.59 -5.36
CA TRP A 175 -29.28 25.16 -5.10
C TRP A 175 -30.67 25.01 -4.47
N THR A 176 -31.57 24.44 -5.25
CA THR A 176 -32.97 24.21 -4.86
C THR A 176 -33.39 22.81 -5.27
N GLU A 177 -34.56 22.38 -4.84
CA GLU A 177 -35.14 21.09 -5.24
C GLU A 177 -35.26 20.94 -6.77
N ASN A 178 -35.62 22.04 -7.45
CA ASN A 178 -35.75 22.06 -8.92
C ASN A 178 -34.42 22.29 -9.66
N LYS A 179 -33.39 22.74 -8.95
CA LYS A 179 -32.04 22.99 -9.50
C LYS A 179 -30.99 22.54 -8.49
N PRO A 180 -30.80 21.21 -8.31
CA PRO A 180 -29.82 20.68 -7.39
C PRO A 180 -28.39 20.87 -7.92
N LEU A 181 -27.41 20.86 -7.00
CA LEU A 181 -26.00 20.75 -7.34
C LEU A 181 -25.74 19.36 -7.93
N ARG A 182 -25.25 19.31 -9.15
CA ARG A 182 -24.92 18.04 -9.84
C ARG A 182 -23.48 17.68 -9.55
N VAL A 183 -23.25 16.52 -8.92
CA VAL A 183 -21.92 16.03 -8.55
C VAL A 183 -21.64 14.74 -9.30
N ALA A 184 -20.55 14.71 -10.07
CA ALA A 184 -20.07 13.48 -10.70
C ALA A 184 -19.08 12.78 -9.77
N THR A 185 -19.30 11.48 -9.51
CA THR A 185 -18.44 10.69 -8.60
C THR A 185 -18.60 9.19 -8.81
N GLY A 186 -17.54 8.43 -8.51
CA GLY A 186 -17.60 6.98 -8.34
C GLY A 186 -17.96 6.55 -6.89
N PHE A 187 -18.01 7.50 -5.94
CA PHE A 187 -18.22 7.27 -4.51
C PHE A 187 -19.69 7.48 -4.13
N THR A 188 -20.45 6.41 -4.28
CA THR A 188 -21.93 6.43 -4.15
C THR A 188 -22.43 6.35 -2.71
N TYR A 189 -21.56 5.98 -1.77
CA TYR A 189 -21.84 5.95 -0.35
C TYR A 189 -21.24 7.17 0.37
N LEU A 190 -19.93 7.38 0.23
CA LEU A 190 -19.22 8.48 0.91
C LEU A 190 -19.66 9.85 0.39
N GLY A 191 -19.94 9.98 -0.90
CA GLY A 191 -20.37 11.24 -1.50
C GLY A 191 -21.67 11.79 -0.89
N PRO A 192 -22.78 11.06 -0.95
CA PRO A 192 -24.04 11.49 -0.33
C PRO A 192 -23.91 11.79 1.16
N LYS A 193 -23.25 10.91 1.91
CA LYS A 193 -22.99 11.10 3.35
C LYS A 193 -22.26 12.41 3.64
N PHE A 194 -21.18 12.68 2.92
CA PHE A 194 -20.40 13.91 3.07
C PHE A 194 -21.24 15.18 2.77
N MET A 195 -22.04 15.15 1.69
CA MET A 195 -22.87 16.30 1.33
C MET A 195 -23.92 16.58 2.39
N GLU A 196 -24.57 15.56 2.94
CA GLU A 196 -25.55 15.67 4.01
C GLU A 196 -24.92 16.25 5.29
N GLU A 197 -23.78 15.73 5.73
CA GLU A 197 -23.04 16.18 6.92
C GLU A 197 -22.59 17.63 6.81
N ASN A 198 -22.37 18.14 5.59
CA ASN A 198 -21.99 19.53 5.32
C ASN A 198 -23.15 20.44 4.96
N GLY A 199 -24.41 19.98 5.10
CA GLY A 199 -25.61 20.79 4.91
C GLY A 199 -25.99 21.10 3.47
N LEU A 200 -25.41 20.38 2.49
CA LEU A 200 -25.83 20.46 1.09
C LEU A 200 -27.06 19.55 0.86
N LYS A 201 -28.24 20.14 0.95
CA LYS A 201 -29.52 19.42 0.90
C LYS A 201 -29.97 19.04 -0.53
N TYR A 202 -29.69 19.91 -1.50
CA TYR A 202 -30.15 19.75 -2.88
C TYR A 202 -28.96 19.33 -3.75
N VAL A 203 -28.65 18.04 -3.76
CA VAL A 203 -27.56 17.45 -4.54
C VAL A 203 -28.08 16.26 -5.35
N THR A 204 -27.64 16.15 -6.58
CA THR A 204 -27.85 14.95 -7.41
C THR A 204 -26.51 14.40 -7.81
N PHE A 205 -26.40 13.06 -7.84
CA PHE A 205 -25.18 12.36 -8.17
C PHE A 205 -25.30 11.68 -9.53
N SER A 206 -24.26 11.83 -10.34
CA SER A 206 -24.05 11.04 -11.55
C SER A 206 -22.83 10.15 -11.35
N THR A 207 -23.00 8.85 -11.59
CA THR A 207 -21.91 7.88 -11.49
C THR A 207 -21.11 7.85 -12.78
N ALA A 208 -19.79 7.99 -12.67
CA ALA A 208 -18.85 7.77 -13.75
C ALA A 208 -17.54 7.17 -13.17
N ASP A 209 -16.96 6.23 -13.93
CA ASP A 209 -15.77 5.47 -13.50
C ASP A 209 -14.45 6.02 -14.07
N GLY A 210 -14.45 7.21 -14.66
CA GLY A 210 -13.23 7.82 -15.21
C GLY A 210 -13.47 9.15 -15.90
N ALA A 211 -12.39 9.93 -16.09
CA ALA A 211 -12.39 11.26 -16.69
C ALA A 211 -13.39 12.24 -16.07
N LEU A 212 -13.62 12.12 -14.76
CA LEU A 212 -14.57 12.95 -14.02
C LEU A 212 -14.24 14.44 -14.12
N GLU A 213 -12.96 14.79 -14.25
CA GLU A 213 -12.49 16.18 -14.34
C GLU A 213 -13.02 16.92 -15.58
N ALA A 214 -13.42 16.19 -16.61
CA ALA A 214 -14.04 16.77 -17.81
C ALA A 214 -15.54 17.08 -17.61
N ALA A 215 -16.22 16.47 -16.65
CA ALA A 215 -17.66 16.57 -16.51
C ALA A 215 -18.18 18.01 -16.30
N PRO A 216 -17.53 18.89 -15.52
CA PRO A 216 -17.95 20.28 -15.39
C PRO A 216 -17.79 21.09 -16.69
N ALA A 217 -16.69 20.90 -17.42
CA ALA A 217 -16.46 21.59 -18.69
C ALA A 217 -17.47 21.14 -19.78
N MET A 218 -17.91 19.91 -19.74
CA MET A 218 -18.96 19.37 -20.62
C MET A 218 -20.38 19.78 -20.20
N GLY A 219 -20.55 20.44 -19.05
CA GLY A 219 -21.86 20.80 -18.51
C GLY A 219 -22.69 19.62 -17.98
N ILE A 220 -22.06 18.46 -17.79
CA ILE A 220 -22.71 17.23 -17.25
C ILE A 220 -22.85 17.33 -15.73
N ALA A 221 -21.90 17.93 -15.05
CA ALA A 221 -21.90 18.14 -13.61
C ALA A 221 -21.50 19.58 -13.28
N ASP A 222 -21.78 20.01 -12.05
CA ASP A 222 -21.38 21.30 -11.50
C ASP A 222 -20.12 21.17 -10.64
N ALA A 223 -19.92 20.00 -10.05
CA ALA A 223 -18.77 19.64 -9.22
C ALA A 223 -18.39 18.17 -9.44
N ILE A 224 -17.20 17.80 -9.00
CA ILE A 224 -16.76 16.39 -8.95
C ILE A 224 -16.32 16.03 -7.54
N LEU A 225 -16.48 14.76 -7.18
CA LEU A 225 -15.93 14.18 -5.97
C LEU A 225 -15.06 13.00 -6.39
N ASP A 226 -13.75 13.15 -6.29
CA ASP A 226 -12.80 12.16 -6.80
C ASP A 226 -11.49 12.14 -5.99
N LEU A 227 -10.66 11.12 -6.26
CA LEU A 227 -9.35 10.96 -5.62
C LEU A 227 -8.33 11.95 -6.19
N VAL A 228 -7.69 12.66 -5.30
CA VAL A 228 -6.69 13.68 -5.60
C VAL A 228 -5.38 13.30 -4.91
N SER A 229 -4.31 13.09 -5.69
CA SER A 229 -2.95 12.96 -5.17
C SER A 229 -2.24 14.33 -5.16
N SER A 230 -1.68 14.74 -6.31
CA SER A 230 -0.95 16.01 -6.46
C SER A 230 -1.85 17.21 -6.80
N GLY A 231 -3.09 16.98 -7.21
CA GLY A 231 -4.01 17.99 -7.71
C GLY A 231 -3.65 18.56 -9.08
N THR A 232 -2.68 17.96 -9.79
CA THR A 232 -2.26 18.44 -11.12
C THR A 232 -3.38 18.31 -12.14
N THR A 233 -4.05 17.15 -12.21
CA THR A 233 -5.17 16.91 -13.13
C THR A 233 -6.31 17.91 -12.88
N LEU A 234 -6.63 18.22 -11.65
CA LEU A 234 -7.64 19.25 -11.33
C LEU A 234 -7.24 20.61 -11.90
N ARG A 235 -5.99 21.03 -11.68
CA ARG A 235 -5.50 22.34 -12.16
C ARG A 235 -5.53 22.43 -13.69
N GLU A 236 -5.14 21.37 -14.38
CA GLU A 236 -5.15 21.29 -15.84
C GLU A 236 -6.57 21.34 -16.44
N ASN A 237 -7.57 20.88 -15.68
CA ASN A 237 -8.99 20.95 -16.06
C ASN A 237 -9.74 22.15 -15.46
N ASN A 238 -9.01 23.18 -14.99
CA ASN A 238 -9.59 24.40 -14.39
C ASN A 238 -10.51 24.14 -13.21
N LEU A 239 -10.19 23.12 -12.41
CA LEU A 239 -10.87 22.78 -11.16
C LEU A 239 -10.02 23.19 -9.95
N LYS A 240 -10.68 23.40 -8.81
CA LYS A 240 -10.05 23.64 -7.52
C LYS A 240 -10.73 22.84 -6.42
N GLU A 241 -9.93 22.37 -5.48
CA GLU A 241 -10.42 21.92 -4.17
C GLU A 241 -10.81 23.15 -3.34
N ILE A 242 -11.71 22.97 -2.39
CA ILE A 242 -12.18 24.02 -1.49
C ILE A 242 -11.94 23.62 -0.04
N GLU A 243 -11.80 24.59 0.83
CA GLU A 243 -11.63 24.36 2.26
C GLU A 243 -12.81 23.57 2.85
N GLY A 244 -12.51 22.52 3.61
CA GLY A 244 -13.50 21.58 4.14
C GLY A 244 -14.08 20.64 3.08
N GLY A 245 -13.57 20.64 1.83
CA GLY A 245 -14.00 19.75 0.77
C GLY A 245 -13.36 18.36 0.78
N VAL A 246 -12.39 18.09 1.66
CA VAL A 246 -11.78 16.77 1.82
C VAL A 246 -12.71 15.86 2.61
N VAL A 247 -13.12 14.76 2.01
CA VAL A 247 -13.98 13.74 2.63
C VAL A 247 -13.16 12.77 3.47
N LEU A 248 -12.00 12.36 2.93
CA LEU A 248 -11.17 11.32 3.52
C LEU A 248 -9.73 11.45 3.00
N GLU A 249 -8.76 11.44 3.90
CA GLU A 249 -7.36 11.16 3.56
C GLU A 249 -7.18 9.63 3.46
N SER A 250 -6.56 9.15 2.39
CA SER A 250 -6.46 7.74 2.07
C SER A 250 -5.04 7.33 1.73
N GLN A 251 -4.71 6.11 2.13
CA GLN A 251 -3.52 5.37 1.72
C GLN A 251 -3.83 3.87 1.71
N ALA A 252 -2.87 3.04 1.35
CA ALA A 252 -3.02 1.59 1.42
C ALA A 252 -3.14 1.10 2.86
N VAL A 253 -4.09 0.18 3.08
CA VAL A 253 -4.38 -0.44 4.38
C VAL A 253 -4.44 -1.96 4.24
N LEU A 254 -4.03 -2.68 5.29
CA LEU A 254 -4.27 -4.12 5.43
C LEU A 254 -5.58 -4.34 6.19
N VAL A 255 -6.49 -5.06 5.60
CA VAL A 255 -7.84 -5.34 6.13
C VAL A 255 -8.03 -6.83 6.29
N ALA A 256 -8.83 -7.25 7.26
CA ALA A 256 -9.19 -8.65 7.49
C ALA A 256 -10.70 -8.82 7.68
N SER A 257 -11.19 -10.03 7.37
CA SER A 257 -12.51 -10.49 7.80
C SER A 257 -12.44 -10.94 9.26
N ARG A 258 -13.22 -10.30 10.15
CA ARG A 258 -13.34 -10.69 11.58
C ARG A 258 -13.69 -12.16 11.73
N LYS A 259 -14.68 -12.63 10.96
CA LYS A 259 -15.12 -14.02 10.97
C LYS A 259 -13.99 -14.98 10.63
N SER A 260 -13.20 -14.63 9.60
CA SER A 260 -12.05 -15.46 9.21
C SER A 260 -10.99 -15.51 10.30
N LEU A 261 -10.64 -14.38 10.92
CA LEU A 261 -9.63 -14.35 11.99
C LEU A 261 -10.04 -15.20 13.21
N VAL A 262 -11.33 -15.24 13.53
CA VAL A 262 -11.82 -15.97 14.70
C VAL A 262 -12.08 -17.45 14.40
N GLN A 263 -12.57 -17.78 13.21
CA GLN A 263 -13.11 -19.11 12.92
C GLN A 263 -12.20 -19.97 12.04
N ARG A 264 -11.37 -19.34 11.17
CA ARG A 264 -10.50 -20.10 10.27
C ARG A 264 -9.19 -20.44 10.96
N LYS A 265 -8.90 -21.73 11.03
CA LYS A 265 -7.66 -22.25 11.62
C LYS A 265 -6.44 -21.66 10.93
N GLY A 266 -5.52 -21.09 11.71
CA GLY A 266 -4.28 -20.51 11.24
C GLY A 266 -4.40 -19.07 10.69
N ALA A 267 -5.62 -18.53 10.52
CA ALA A 267 -5.79 -17.19 9.95
C ALA A 267 -5.23 -16.09 10.87
N LEU A 268 -5.44 -16.23 12.15
CA LEU A 268 -4.95 -15.25 13.13
C LEU A 268 -3.42 -15.29 13.24
N GLU A 269 -2.84 -16.48 13.32
CA GLU A 269 -1.39 -16.70 13.39
C GLU A 269 -0.68 -16.19 12.13
N THR A 270 -1.21 -16.49 10.95
CA THR A 270 -0.66 -15.99 9.68
C THR A 270 -0.79 -14.46 9.59
N THR A 271 -1.90 -13.90 10.08
CA THR A 271 -2.08 -12.44 10.12
C THR A 271 -1.06 -11.80 11.05
N HIS A 272 -0.75 -12.42 12.18
CA HIS A 272 0.30 -11.96 13.10
C HIS A 272 1.66 -11.94 12.40
N GLU A 273 2.05 -13.02 11.74
CA GLU A 273 3.33 -13.09 11.01
C GLU A 273 3.42 -12.03 9.91
N ILE A 274 2.37 -11.83 9.12
CA ILE A 274 2.33 -10.78 8.09
C ILE A 274 2.46 -9.39 8.72
N LEU A 275 1.72 -9.13 9.79
CA LEU A 275 1.74 -7.85 10.49
C LEU A 275 3.13 -7.55 11.08
N GLU A 276 3.75 -8.52 11.73
CA GLU A 276 5.08 -8.39 12.33
C GLU A 276 6.14 -8.05 11.27
N ARG A 277 6.13 -8.75 10.12
CA ARG A 277 7.06 -8.48 9.01
C ARG A 277 6.83 -7.10 8.37
N LEU A 278 5.57 -6.70 8.18
CA LEU A 278 5.21 -5.38 7.68
C LEU A 278 5.72 -4.28 8.62
N GLU A 279 5.39 -4.37 9.90
CA GLU A 279 5.79 -3.36 10.89
C GLU A 279 7.30 -3.28 11.06
N ALA A 280 8.00 -4.43 11.08
CA ALA A 280 9.45 -4.44 11.17
C ALA A 280 10.12 -3.71 10.01
N HIS A 281 9.61 -3.88 8.79
CA HIS A 281 10.12 -3.17 7.62
C HIS A 281 9.75 -1.69 7.65
N LEU A 282 8.46 -1.35 7.84
CA LEU A 282 7.97 0.04 7.83
C LEU A 282 8.66 0.87 8.91
N ARG A 283 8.91 0.31 10.09
CA ARG A 283 9.64 0.96 11.17
C ARG A 283 11.11 1.23 10.84
N ALA A 284 11.74 0.37 10.04
CA ALA A 284 13.13 0.53 9.62
C ALA A 284 13.31 1.56 8.50
N ILE A 285 12.25 1.89 7.76
CA ILE A 285 12.30 2.89 6.69
C ILE A 285 12.80 4.23 7.24
N GLY A 286 13.88 4.73 6.62
CA GLY A 286 14.50 5.99 7.04
C GLY A 286 15.27 5.95 8.36
N GLN A 287 15.54 4.76 8.92
CA GLN A 287 16.40 4.57 10.06
C GLN A 287 17.80 4.10 9.62
N PHE A 288 18.83 4.59 10.31
CA PHE A 288 20.21 4.24 10.05
C PHE A 288 20.90 3.78 11.32
N GLN A 289 21.67 2.71 11.21
CA GLN A 289 22.65 2.35 12.21
C GLN A 289 23.93 3.17 11.97
N VAL A 290 24.36 3.91 12.99
CA VAL A 290 25.61 4.66 12.98
C VAL A 290 26.55 3.98 13.96
N THR A 291 27.74 3.63 13.49
CA THR A 291 28.81 3.05 14.31
C THR A 291 30.01 4.00 14.27
N ALA A 292 30.59 4.32 15.43
CA ALA A 292 31.79 5.13 15.55
C ALA A 292 32.72 4.54 16.61
N ASN A 293 34.03 4.67 16.42
CA ASN A 293 35.01 4.33 17.45
C ASN A 293 35.32 5.57 18.30
N MET A 294 35.37 5.38 19.62
CA MET A 294 35.67 6.45 20.58
C MET A 294 36.65 5.96 21.66
N ARG A 295 37.58 6.81 22.03
CA ARG A 295 38.47 6.54 23.16
C ARG A 295 37.80 6.89 24.48
N GLY A 296 37.97 6.04 25.48
CA GLY A 296 37.48 6.25 26.84
C GLY A 296 38.04 5.23 27.81
N ASN A 297 37.87 5.46 29.11
CA ASN A 297 38.38 4.59 30.14
C ASN A 297 37.43 3.44 30.45
N SER A 298 36.11 3.63 30.22
CA SER A 298 35.11 2.62 30.42
C SER A 298 33.90 2.81 29.49
N ALA A 299 33.06 1.78 29.35
CA ALA A 299 31.84 1.85 28.59
C ALA A 299 30.81 2.82 29.22
N GLU A 300 30.77 2.88 30.57
CA GLU A 300 29.87 3.75 31.33
C GLU A 300 30.19 5.22 31.11
N GLU A 301 31.46 5.62 31.17
CA GLU A 301 31.92 6.98 30.87
C GLU A 301 31.49 7.39 29.46
N LEU A 302 31.67 6.51 28.51
CA LEU A 302 31.29 6.79 27.11
C LEU A 302 29.78 6.84 26.93
N ALA A 303 29.00 6.02 27.64
CA ALA A 303 27.54 6.07 27.62
C ALA A 303 27.03 7.43 28.11
N GLU A 304 27.54 7.94 29.23
CA GLU A 304 27.19 9.27 29.75
C GLU A 304 27.50 10.37 28.73
N ARG A 305 28.69 10.30 28.10
CA ARG A 305 29.13 11.26 27.08
C ARG A 305 28.25 11.23 25.83
N VAL A 306 27.86 10.05 25.38
CA VAL A 306 26.96 9.88 24.22
C VAL A 306 25.53 10.34 24.55
N LEU A 307 24.99 9.93 25.70
CA LEU A 307 23.65 10.28 26.16
C LEU A 307 23.50 11.78 26.47
N SER A 308 24.58 12.49 26.74
CA SER A 308 24.57 13.96 26.86
C SER A 308 24.19 14.66 25.55
N GLN A 309 24.21 13.94 24.40
CA GLN A 309 23.92 14.50 23.09
C GLN A 309 22.46 14.17 22.67
N PRO A 310 21.60 15.16 22.44
CA PRO A 310 20.14 14.94 22.22
C PRO A 310 19.81 14.07 21.01
N SER A 311 20.70 13.98 20.01
CA SER A 311 20.44 13.21 18.78
C SER A 311 21.09 11.83 18.79
N LEU A 312 21.64 11.37 19.93
CA LEU A 312 22.37 10.12 20.06
C LEU A 312 21.73 9.13 21.04
N CYS A 313 20.48 9.38 21.44
CA CYS A 313 19.75 8.50 22.37
C CYS A 313 19.39 7.12 21.76
N GLY A 314 19.36 7.00 20.41
CA GLY A 314 19.02 5.75 19.75
C GLY A 314 17.56 5.34 19.95
N LEU A 315 17.26 4.05 19.72
CA LEU A 315 15.94 3.45 19.98
C LEU A 315 15.76 3.10 21.48
N GLN A 316 16.77 2.45 22.05
CA GLN A 316 16.78 1.97 23.44
C GLN A 316 18.07 2.39 24.18
N GLY A 317 18.84 3.33 23.60
CA GLY A 317 20.14 3.76 24.06
C GLY A 317 21.28 3.32 23.12
N PRO A 318 22.51 3.85 23.34
CA PRO A 318 23.69 3.44 22.60
C PRO A 318 24.19 2.06 23.08
N THR A 319 24.59 1.20 22.14
CA THR A 319 25.37 0.01 22.46
C THR A 319 26.85 0.38 22.45
N ILE A 320 27.58 0.04 23.51
CA ILE A 320 29.00 0.35 23.66
C ILE A 320 29.77 -0.94 23.90
N SER A 321 30.71 -1.25 23.01
CA SER A 321 31.48 -2.50 23.03
C SER A 321 32.97 -2.23 22.87
N PRO A 322 33.88 -2.95 23.60
CA PRO A 322 35.31 -2.79 23.47
C PRO A 322 35.78 -3.19 22.06
N VAL A 323 36.70 -2.43 21.51
CA VAL A 323 37.42 -2.70 20.26
C VAL A 323 38.84 -3.18 20.59
N PHE A 324 39.10 -4.42 20.22
CA PHE A 324 40.42 -5.03 20.48
C PHE A 324 41.40 -4.78 19.33
N ARG A 325 42.62 -4.40 19.65
CA ARG A 325 43.74 -4.38 18.73
C ARG A 325 44.90 -5.24 19.27
N LYS A 326 45.83 -5.60 18.41
CA LYS A 326 47.05 -6.29 18.81
C LYS A 326 48.01 -5.25 19.42
N GLY A 327 48.40 -5.45 20.67
CA GLY A 327 49.43 -4.67 21.35
C GLY A 327 50.85 -5.03 20.87
N ASP A 328 51.82 -4.25 21.29
CA ASP A 328 53.24 -4.44 20.91
C ASP A 328 53.80 -5.76 21.46
N ASP A 329 53.27 -6.24 22.55
CA ASP A 329 53.58 -7.53 23.18
C ASP A 329 52.84 -8.73 22.55
N GLY A 330 52.07 -8.48 21.51
CA GLY A 330 51.28 -9.49 20.80
C GLY A 330 49.95 -9.83 21.45
N LYS A 331 49.62 -9.28 22.62
CA LYS A 331 48.35 -9.48 23.34
C LYS A 331 47.25 -8.55 22.83
N ALA A 332 46.01 -8.93 23.07
CA ALA A 332 44.86 -8.07 22.80
C ALA A 332 44.78 -6.90 23.80
N VAL A 333 44.67 -5.69 23.29
CA VAL A 333 44.53 -4.46 24.10
C VAL A 333 43.30 -3.71 23.67
N VAL A 334 42.57 -3.11 24.61
CA VAL A 334 41.41 -2.25 24.36
C VAL A 334 41.85 -0.79 24.42
N ASP A 335 41.78 -0.09 23.29
CA ASP A 335 42.08 1.35 23.18
C ASP A 335 40.84 2.15 22.79
N TYR A 336 39.88 1.51 22.20
CA TYR A 336 38.66 2.12 21.68
C TYR A 336 37.44 1.31 22.08
N TYR A 337 36.32 2.00 22.08
CA TYR A 337 35.01 1.40 22.14
C TYR A 337 34.22 1.73 20.87
N ALA A 338 33.52 0.77 20.34
CA ALA A 338 32.53 0.97 19.27
C ALA A 338 31.23 1.46 19.88
N ILE A 339 30.77 2.61 19.43
CA ILE A 339 29.47 3.18 19.78
C ILE A 339 28.54 2.86 18.61
N VAL A 340 27.44 2.14 18.87
CA VAL A 340 26.42 1.82 17.89
C VAL A 340 25.11 2.49 18.32
N VAL A 341 24.53 3.29 17.43
CA VAL A 341 23.29 4.01 17.71
C VAL A 341 22.38 4.02 16.47
N CYS A 342 21.09 3.86 16.66
CA CYS A 342 20.08 4.02 15.61
C CYS A 342 19.63 5.49 15.55
N VAL A 343 19.63 6.08 14.35
CA VAL A 343 19.23 7.47 14.14
C VAL A 343 18.33 7.61 12.91
N PRO A 344 17.29 8.48 12.95
CA PRO A 344 16.47 8.73 11.79
C PRO A 344 17.22 9.55 10.73
N LYS A 345 16.92 9.31 9.45
CA LYS A 345 17.53 10.01 8.29
C LYS A 345 17.59 11.53 8.46
N LYS A 346 16.50 12.13 8.95
CA LYS A 346 16.42 13.59 9.18
C LYS A 346 17.42 14.11 10.22
N ALA A 347 17.85 13.26 11.17
CA ALA A 347 18.80 13.62 12.20
C ALA A 347 20.24 13.16 11.89
N LEU A 348 20.45 12.35 10.86
CA LEU A 348 21.72 11.66 10.58
C LEU A 348 22.93 12.59 10.58
N TYR A 349 22.90 13.69 9.81
CA TYR A 349 24.03 14.62 9.73
C TYR A 349 24.30 15.30 11.07
N LYS A 350 23.26 15.68 11.82
CA LYS A 350 23.38 16.27 13.16
C LYS A 350 24.00 15.26 14.12
N SER A 351 23.57 14.02 14.11
CA SER A 351 24.11 12.94 14.95
C SER A 351 25.58 12.66 14.65
N MET A 352 25.97 12.64 13.36
CA MET A 352 27.40 12.51 12.98
C MET A 352 28.26 13.66 13.51
N ARG A 353 27.77 14.91 13.45
CA ARG A 353 28.48 16.07 14.01
C ARG A 353 28.66 15.96 15.52
N GLN A 354 27.61 15.54 16.23
CA GLN A 354 27.63 15.34 17.67
C GLN A 354 28.62 14.24 18.07
N LEU A 355 28.58 13.07 17.37
CA LEU A 355 29.55 11.99 17.60
C LEU A 355 31.01 12.46 17.44
N ARG A 356 31.30 13.22 16.37
CA ARG A 356 32.64 13.77 16.16
C ARG A 356 33.04 14.78 17.26
N ALA A 357 32.13 15.62 17.69
CA ALA A 357 32.39 16.63 18.72
C ALA A 357 32.77 16.02 20.07
N ILE A 358 32.28 14.82 20.38
CA ILE A 358 32.59 14.10 21.62
C ILE A 358 33.75 13.09 21.46
N GLY A 359 34.46 13.11 20.32
CA GLY A 359 35.64 12.29 20.07
C GLY A 359 35.41 11.03 19.24
N GLY A 360 34.24 10.88 18.63
CA GLY A 360 33.95 9.78 17.71
C GLY A 360 34.73 9.88 16.40
N SER A 361 35.28 8.78 15.95
CA SER A 361 36.07 8.64 14.72
C SER A 361 35.65 7.39 13.93
N GLY A 362 36.05 7.34 12.66
CA GLY A 362 35.75 6.16 11.82
C GLY A 362 34.25 5.88 11.69
N VAL A 363 33.43 6.92 11.47
CA VAL A 363 31.97 6.81 11.46
C VAL A 363 31.48 6.03 10.25
N LEU A 364 30.82 4.91 10.50
CA LEU A 364 30.16 4.07 9.51
C LEU A 364 28.63 4.26 9.61
N VAL A 365 27.96 4.26 8.46
CA VAL A 365 26.50 4.43 8.41
C VAL A 365 25.93 3.37 7.51
N SER A 366 24.93 2.61 8.02
CA SER A 366 24.20 1.58 7.27
C SER A 366 22.70 1.80 7.42
N PRO A 367 21.90 1.71 6.35
CA PRO A 367 20.46 1.71 6.47
C PRO A 367 20.00 0.45 7.19
N LEU A 368 18.96 0.57 8.02
CA LEU A 368 18.31 -0.58 8.62
C LEU A 368 17.26 -1.14 7.67
N THR A 369 17.16 -2.47 7.62
CA THR A 369 16.19 -3.19 6.79
C THR A 369 14.97 -3.58 7.59
N TYR A 370 15.17 -3.96 8.84
CA TYR A 370 14.10 -4.38 9.76
C TYR A 370 14.41 -3.93 11.18
N ILE A 371 13.34 -3.58 11.92
CA ILE A 371 13.37 -3.34 13.36
C ILE A 371 12.19 -4.11 13.96
N PHE A 372 12.46 -5.29 14.51
CA PHE A 372 11.45 -6.08 15.21
C PHE A 372 11.31 -5.59 16.65
N ASP A 373 10.07 -5.42 17.09
CA ASP A 373 9.74 -5.22 18.50
C ASP A 373 9.44 -6.58 19.18
N GLU A 374 9.42 -6.62 20.50
CA GLU A 374 9.01 -7.78 21.26
C GLU A 374 7.54 -8.14 20.96
N GLU A 375 6.69 -7.13 20.87
CA GLU A 375 5.30 -7.26 20.46
C GLU A 375 4.82 -5.95 19.82
N THR A 376 4.17 -6.02 18.66
CA THR A 376 3.71 -4.82 17.97
C THR A 376 2.46 -4.24 18.63
N PRO A 377 2.34 -2.90 18.77
CA PRO A 377 1.14 -2.28 19.33
C PRO A 377 -0.13 -2.61 18.54
N ARG A 378 -0.04 -2.76 17.21
CA ARG A 378 -1.17 -3.12 16.35
C ARG A 378 -1.68 -4.53 16.59
N TRP A 379 -0.80 -5.45 16.93
CA TRP A 379 -1.20 -6.80 17.32
C TRP A 379 -2.10 -6.79 18.55
N ARG A 380 -1.70 -6.07 19.60
CA ARG A 380 -2.53 -5.90 20.82
C ARG A 380 -3.87 -5.25 20.50
N GLN A 381 -3.87 -4.23 19.65
CA GLN A 381 -5.10 -3.58 19.20
C GLN A 381 -6.01 -4.53 18.42
N LEU A 382 -5.44 -5.37 17.56
CA LEU A 382 -6.18 -6.38 16.81
C LEU A 382 -6.84 -7.39 17.74
N LEU A 383 -6.08 -7.96 18.69
CA LEU A 383 -6.61 -8.89 19.71
C LEU A 383 -7.74 -8.25 20.51
N SER A 384 -7.56 -7.01 20.98
CA SER A 384 -8.61 -6.26 21.69
C SER A 384 -9.87 -6.07 20.84
N LYS A 385 -9.74 -5.75 19.53
CA LYS A 385 -10.88 -5.64 18.60
C LYS A 385 -11.58 -6.98 18.39
N LEU A 386 -10.87 -8.10 18.53
CA LEU A 386 -11.42 -9.46 18.44
C LEU A 386 -12.06 -9.95 19.75
N GLY A 387 -11.81 -9.25 20.87
CA GLY A 387 -12.28 -9.64 22.20
C GLY A 387 -11.41 -10.73 22.87
N MET A 388 -10.12 -10.77 22.49
CA MET A 388 -9.10 -11.71 22.95
C MET A 388 -8.09 -11.06 23.89
#